data_70a288ea18acb7d12567ac3a6f439e45
#
_entry.id   70a288ea18acb7d12567ac3a6f439e45
#
_cell.length_a   1.000
_cell.length_b   1.000
_cell.length_c   1.000
_cell.angle_alpha   90.00
_cell.angle_beta   90.00
_cell.angle_gamma   90.00
#
_symmetry.space_group_name_H-M   'P 1'
#
loop_
_entity.id
_entity.type
_entity.pdbx_description
1 polymer ?
#
loop_
_entity_poly.entity_id
_entity_poly.type
_entity_poly.pdbx_seq_one_letter_code
_entity_poly.pdbx_strand_id
1 'polypeptide(L)'
;MLPKASSKNNTQKHATKRNLLIALGAALCVALIGYILIATHAAGPFAVVDPTTGTVASPANIVSDATALNGKAVQFTAPVVSGARPDPFPANMKPDATNTGLLNSGILTVVSGDQTFDASYDGQTISNKDFHGFVKVTGSNITFTNCIFHGGKAASNTALLDTQVEDSMSPYTHRGGKNIVVKDSEFVPIAPSVLIDGIWGENITLLRVNVHGSVDDMKLSNNSMVRDSYLHDMQWYDFDPNTTDGTHNDCVQILDGTNIQVIHNNMNPNDSRANSSVQITQDFGTTGIVSLDSNWADWGGYSFNISQKRNSDLSDTLKTVSVTNNRFGRHAEYGPVKIGTGVTLTAFSGNVWDDSGLPIPQPDKNNN
;
A
#
# COMPACT_ATOMS: atom_id res chain seq x y z
N MET A 1 30.30 -87.60 20.29
CA MET A 1 29.40 -86.55 19.81
C MET A 1 30.11 -85.17 19.96
N LEU A 2 30.55 -84.58 18.91
CA LEU A 2 31.18 -83.26 18.93
C LEU A 2 30.17 -82.22 18.43
N PRO A 3 30.04 -81.05 19.09
CA PRO A 3 29.07 -80.08 18.65
C PRO A 3 29.61 -79.27 17.44
N LYS A 4 28.70 -79.03 16.47
CA LYS A 4 28.94 -78.18 15.31
C LYS A 4 29.13 -76.73 15.73
N ALA A 5 30.26 -76.12 15.42
CA ALA A 5 30.47 -74.69 15.59
C ALA A 5 29.61 -73.88 14.62
N SER A 6 28.96 -72.84 15.13
CA SER A 6 27.96 -71.97 14.51
C SER A 6 28.60 -71.08 13.45
N SER A 7 28.04 -71.07 12.25
CA SER A 7 28.37 -70.22 11.09
C SER A 7 27.84 -68.81 11.14
N LYS A 8 27.51 -68.26 12.34
CA LYS A 8 26.89 -66.96 12.48
C LYS A 8 27.79 -65.71 12.39
N ASN A 9 29.14 -65.91 12.49
CA ASN A 9 30.05 -64.75 12.55
C ASN A 9 30.46 -64.14 11.20
N ASN A 10 30.26 -64.86 10.08
CA ASN A 10 30.67 -64.32 8.76
C ASN A 10 29.61 -63.42 8.12
N THR A 11 28.36 -63.71 8.32
CA THR A 11 27.24 -62.91 7.76
C THR A 11 27.15 -61.52 8.42
N GLN A 12 27.43 -61.40 9.71
CA GLN A 12 27.41 -60.12 10.42
C GLN A 12 28.54 -59.17 9.99
N LYS A 13 29.76 -59.69 9.71
CA LYS A 13 30.89 -58.90 9.23
C LYS A 13 30.66 -58.38 7.80
N HIS A 14 30.00 -59.14 6.93
CA HIS A 14 29.65 -58.70 5.59
C HIS A 14 28.52 -57.65 5.58
N ALA A 15 27.55 -57.78 6.45
CA ALA A 15 26.47 -56.79 6.60
C ALA A 15 27.01 -55.46 7.12
N THR A 16 27.90 -55.45 8.11
CA THR A 16 28.53 -54.26 8.66
C THR A 16 29.38 -53.51 7.62
N LYS A 17 30.18 -54.24 6.84
CA LYS A 17 31.01 -53.65 5.76
C LYS A 17 30.13 -53.06 4.65
N ARG A 18 29.04 -53.71 4.26
CA ARG A 18 28.11 -53.23 3.26
C ARG A 18 27.38 -51.95 3.73
N ASN A 19 26.94 -51.92 4.97
CA ASN A 19 26.29 -50.75 5.53
C ASN A 19 27.24 -49.54 5.70
N LEU A 20 28.51 -49.80 6.04
CA LEU A 20 29.55 -48.79 6.09
C LEU A 20 29.85 -48.19 4.70
N LEU A 21 29.91 -49.02 3.66
CA LEU A 21 30.13 -48.59 2.28
C LEU A 21 28.92 -47.75 1.76
N ILE A 22 27.71 -48.15 2.10
CA ILE A 22 26.50 -47.39 1.74
C ILE A 22 26.49 -46.02 2.47
N ALA A 23 26.83 -45.98 3.75
CA ALA A 23 26.92 -44.73 4.51
C ALA A 23 28.02 -43.79 3.99
N LEU A 24 29.20 -44.34 3.62
CA LEU A 24 30.28 -43.58 2.98
C LEU A 24 29.88 -43.04 1.61
N GLY A 25 29.17 -43.83 0.79
CA GLY A 25 28.64 -43.39 -0.51
C GLY A 25 27.62 -42.29 -0.38
N ALA A 26 26.70 -42.43 0.57
CA ALA A 26 25.70 -41.39 0.86
C ALA A 26 26.33 -40.06 1.34
N ALA A 27 27.32 -40.14 2.23
CA ALA A 27 28.06 -38.97 2.71
C ALA A 27 28.82 -38.26 1.58
N LEU A 28 29.42 -39.07 0.66
CA LEU A 28 30.12 -38.51 -0.51
C LEU A 28 29.17 -37.83 -1.48
N CYS A 29 27.97 -38.39 -1.71
CA CYS A 29 26.95 -37.81 -2.54
C CYS A 29 26.43 -36.47 -1.94
N VAL A 30 26.19 -36.43 -0.63
CA VAL A 30 25.75 -35.17 0.05
C VAL A 30 26.85 -34.12 -0.03
N ALA A 31 28.11 -34.49 0.16
CA ALA A 31 29.25 -33.58 0.02
C ALA A 31 29.41 -33.07 -1.42
N LEU A 32 29.21 -33.93 -2.42
CA LEU A 32 29.28 -33.55 -3.84
C LEU A 32 28.14 -32.62 -4.24
N ILE A 33 26.89 -32.90 -3.78
CA ILE A 33 25.73 -32.07 -4.02
C ILE A 33 25.92 -30.72 -3.30
N GLY A 34 26.41 -30.71 -2.06
CA GLY A 34 26.74 -29.48 -1.34
C GLY A 34 27.81 -28.67 -2.06
N TYR A 35 28.86 -29.28 -2.56
CA TYR A 35 29.91 -28.61 -3.35
C TYR A 35 29.37 -28.05 -4.67
N ILE A 36 28.51 -28.77 -5.38
CA ILE A 36 27.89 -28.30 -6.62
C ILE A 36 26.95 -27.11 -6.31
N LEU A 37 26.15 -27.20 -5.25
CA LEU A 37 25.28 -26.09 -4.83
C LEU A 37 26.08 -24.83 -4.44
N ILE A 38 27.17 -24.98 -3.70
CA ILE A 38 28.08 -23.88 -3.34
C ILE A 38 28.77 -23.32 -4.61
N ALA A 39 29.27 -24.18 -5.49
CA ALA A 39 29.90 -23.72 -6.71
C ALA A 39 28.97 -23.03 -7.70
N THR A 40 27.69 -23.43 -7.74
CA THR A 40 26.69 -22.78 -8.59
C THR A 40 26.15 -21.46 -8.02
N HIS A 41 26.27 -21.25 -6.69
CA HIS A 41 25.87 -19.98 -6.05
C HIS A 41 27.05 -19.03 -5.84
N ALA A 42 28.30 -19.49 -6.05
CA ALA A 42 29.51 -18.68 -5.91
C ALA A 42 30.06 -18.15 -7.26
N ALA A 43 29.29 -18.29 -8.34
CA ALA A 43 29.60 -17.53 -9.55
C ALA A 43 29.36 -16.05 -9.23
N GLY A 44 30.44 -15.28 -9.08
CA GLY A 44 30.36 -13.82 -9.06
C GLY A 44 29.58 -13.33 -10.29
N PRO A 45 29.12 -12.09 -10.30
CA PRO A 45 28.33 -11.56 -11.40
C PRO A 45 29.06 -11.84 -12.72
N PHE A 46 28.37 -12.49 -13.65
CA PHE A 46 28.96 -12.88 -14.96
C PHE A 46 29.39 -11.69 -15.80
N ALA A 47 28.87 -10.51 -15.47
CA ALA A 47 29.32 -9.23 -16.00
C ALA A 47 29.04 -8.13 -14.97
N VAL A 48 30.01 -7.26 -14.76
CA VAL A 48 29.79 -5.96 -14.14
C VAL A 48 29.54 -5.01 -15.30
N VAL A 49 28.31 -4.59 -15.47
CA VAL A 49 27.97 -3.55 -16.44
C VAL A 49 28.07 -2.20 -15.73
N ASP A 50 28.99 -1.36 -16.19
CA ASP A 50 29.03 0.05 -15.76
C ASP A 50 27.92 0.80 -16.49
N PRO A 51 26.82 1.18 -15.83
CA PRO A 51 25.70 1.85 -16.49
C PRO A 51 26.09 3.26 -16.98
N THR A 52 27.22 3.79 -16.54
CA THR A 52 27.70 5.12 -16.95
C THR A 52 28.43 5.12 -18.29
N THR A 53 28.71 3.95 -18.87
CA THR A 53 29.34 3.83 -20.20
C THR A 53 28.32 3.84 -21.34
N GLY A 54 27.05 3.72 -21.04
CA GLY A 54 25.95 3.79 -22.01
C GLY A 54 25.48 5.24 -22.28
N THR A 55 24.57 5.36 -23.22
CA THR A 55 23.85 6.63 -23.43
C THR A 55 22.79 6.78 -22.35
N VAL A 56 22.92 7.77 -21.52
CA VAL A 56 21.95 8.11 -20.46
C VAL A 56 21.01 9.18 -21.00
N ALA A 57 19.72 8.85 -21.07
CA ALA A 57 18.66 9.76 -21.51
C ALA A 57 17.94 10.37 -20.29
N SER A 58 17.47 11.63 -20.43
CA SER A 58 16.61 12.26 -19.43
C SER A 58 15.40 11.36 -19.08
N PRO A 59 15.02 11.25 -17.78
CA PRO A 59 15.45 12.06 -16.62
C PRO A 59 16.68 11.53 -15.86
N ALA A 60 17.49 10.65 -16.44
CA ALA A 60 18.67 10.13 -15.77
C ALA A 60 19.93 10.97 -16.12
N ASN A 61 20.83 11.13 -15.15
CA ASN A 61 22.09 11.84 -15.29
C ASN A 61 23.24 11.02 -14.69
N ILE A 62 24.45 11.21 -15.21
CA ILE A 62 25.67 10.67 -14.60
C ILE A 62 26.17 11.66 -13.56
N VAL A 63 26.31 11.22 -12.32
CA VAL A 63 26.82 12.02 -11.19
C VAL A 63 28.11 11.43 -10.63
N SER A 64 28.93 12.24 -9.97
CA SER A 64 30.10 11.76 -9.24
C SER A 64 29.64 11.09 -7.93
N ASP A 65 30.12 9.86 -7.71
CA ASP A 65 29.87 9.09 -6.48
C ASP A 65 31.12 8.27 -6.14
N ALA A 66 31.79 8.67 -5.07
CA ALA A 66 33.05 8.06 -4.66
C ALA A 66 32.90 6.58 -4.22
N THR A 67 31.67 6.12 -3.95
CA THR A 67 31.37 4.74 -3.55
C THR A 67 30.99 3.85 -4.73
N ALA A 68 30.70 4.44 -5.88
CA ALA A 68 30.32 3.72 -7.08
C ALA A 68 31.53 3.24 -7.89
N LEU A 69 31.31 2.22 -8.72
CA LEU A 69 32.31 1.74 -9.67
C LEU A 69 32.74 2.90 -10.60
N ASN A 70 34.05 3.08 -10.75
CA ASN A 70 34.65 4.18 -11.52
C ASN A 70 34.29 5.61 -11.00
N GLY A 71 33.85 5.74 -9.76
CA GLY A 71 33.55 7.02 -9.14
C GLY A 71 32.32 7.75 -9.74
N LYS A 72 31.45 7.02 -10.44
CA LYS A 72 30.27 7.56 -11.09
C LYS A 72 29.05 6.67 -10.84
N ALA A 73 27.88 7.31 -10.69
CA ALA A 73 26.58 6.64 -10.60
C ALA A 73 25.59 7.26 -11.60
N VAL A 74 24.56 6.51 -11.93
CA VAL A 74 23.41 7.05 -12.67
C VAL A 74 22.39 7.49 -11.65
N GLN A 75 22.10 8.77 -11.61
CA GLN A 75 21.05 9.36 -10.80
C GLN A 75 19.81 9.53 -11.67
N PHE A 76 18.71 8.93 -11.26
CA PHE A 76 17.39 9.21 -11.82
C PHE A 76 16.82 10.41 -11.05
N THR A 77 16.74 11.55 -11.71
CA THR A 77 16.00 12.68 -11.15
C THR A 77 14.53 12.45 -11.52
N ALA A 78 13.64 12.48 -10.52
CA ALA A 78 12.23 12.58 -10.82
C ALA A 78 12.03 13.77 -11.79
N PRO A 79 11.16 13.66 -12.80
CA PRO A 79 10.91 14.76 -13.71
C PRO A 79 10.52 15.98 -12.87
N VAL A 80 11.32 17.04 -12.93
CA VAL A 80 10.91 18.32 -12.37
C VAL A 80 9.77 18.79 -13.25
N VAL A 81 8.55 18.62 -12.78
CA VAL A 81 7.38 19.24 -13.40
C VAL A 81 7.51 20.73 -13.12
N SER A 82 8.23 21.43 -13.98
CA SER A 82 8.34 22.88 -13.91
C SER A 82 7.04 23.49 -14.40
N GLY A 83 6.13 23.72 -13.48
CA GLY A 83 4.82 24.34 -13.74
C GLY A 83 3.84 23.96 -12.64
N ALA A 84 2.90 24.84 -12.34
CA ALA A 84 1.81 24.48 -11.45
C ALA A 84 0.99 23.36 -12.11
N ARG A 85 0.82 22.25 -11.40
CA ARG A 85 -0.10 21.19 -11.82
C ARG A 85 -1.52 21.76 -11.92
N PRO A 86 -2.33 21.31 -12.89
CA PRO A 86 -3.75 21.69 -12.91
C PRO A 86 -4.43 21.39 -11.57
N ASP A 87 -5.39 22.22 -11.20
CA ASP A 87 -6.20 22.02 -10.00
C ASP A 87 -7.63 22.51 -10.27
N PRO A 88 -8.59 21.60 -10.46
CA PRO A 88 -8.46 20.12 -10.54
C PRO A 88 -7.77 19.65 -11.83
N PHE A 89 -7.37 18.37 -11.87
CA PHE A 89 -6.95 17.76 -13.12
C PHE A 89 -8.08 17.76 -14.16
N PRO A 90 -7.74 17.89 -15.46
CA PRO A 90 -8.72 17.62 -16.53
C PRO A 90 -9.29 16.20 -16.41
N ALA A 91 -10.59 16.04 -16.67
CA ALA A 91 -11.30 14.77 -16.49
C ALA A 91 -10.71 13.55 -17.23
N ASN A 92 -9.88 13.77 -18.25
CA ASN A 92 -9.19 12.73 -19.01
C ASN A 92 -7.73 12.52 -18.57
N MET A 93 -7.25 13.26 -17.58
CA MET A 93 -5.89 13.13 -17.05
C MET A 93 -5.89 12.10 -15.91
N LYS A 94 -5.62 10.83 -16.23
CA LYS A 94 -5.51 9.78 -15.22
C LYS A 94 -4.34 10.07 -14.28
N PRO A 95 -4.55 10.13 -12.95
CA PRO A 95 -3.48 10.27 -11.98
C PRO A 95 -2.48 9.10 -12.06
N ASP A 96 -1.19 9.40 -12.03
CA ASP A 96 -0.10 8.43 -12.03
C ASP A 96 1.16 9.00 -11.34
N ALA A 97 2.23 8.21 -11.23
CA ALA A 97 3.48 8.63 -10.59
C ALA A 97 4.18 9.82 -11.27
N THR A 98 3.80 10.20 -12.50
CA THR A 98 4.41 11.33 -13.21
C THR A 98 3.72 12.65 -12.94
N ASN A 99 2.45 12.61 -12.50
CA ASN A 99 1.63 13.80 -12.30
C ASN A 99 1.11 13.95 -10.85
N THR A 100 1.38 13.01 -9.95
CA THR A 100 1.08 13.07 -8.51
C THR A 100 2.35 13.06 -7.68
N GLY A 101 2.25 13.11 -6.35
CA GLY A 101 3.41 13.09 -5.45
C GLY A 101 4.22 14.39 -5.50
N LEU A 102 5.48 14.30 -5.20
CA LEU A 102 6.38 15.45 -5.09
C LEU A 102 6.46 16.30 -6.36
N LEU A 103 6.46 17.62 -6.19
CA LEU A 103 6.75 18.58 -7.28
C LEU A 103 8.26 18.64 -7.56
N ASN A 104 9.07 18.57 -6.51
CA ASN A 104 10.52 18.65 -6.59
C ASN A 104 11.16 17.92 -5.40
N SER A 105 11.79 16.79 -5.65
CA SER A 105 12.50 16.02 -4.63
C SER A 105 13.87 16.61 -4.24
N GLY A 106 14.45 17.47 -5.06
CA GLY A 106 15.80 18.00 -4.85
C GLY A 106 15.92 19.09 -3.78
N ILE A 107 14.80 19.54 -3.19
CA ILE A 107 14.77 20.63 -2.20
C ILE A 107 14.26 20.20 -0.82
N LEU A 108 14.11 18.90 -0.59
CA LEU A 108 13.56 18.40 0.67
C LEU A 108 14.55 18.55 1.82
N THR A 109 14.02 18.90 2.99
CA THR A 109 14.77 18.92 4.25
C THR A 109 14.33 17.76 5.12
N VAL A 110 15.26 16.89 5.50
CA VAL A 110 14.99 15.75 6.38
C VAL A 110 14.57 16.23 7.77
N VAL A 111 13.47 15.67 8.27
CA VAL A 111 12.94 15.86 9.62
C VAL A 111 12.94 14.51 10.31
N SER A 112 13.84 14.31 11.27
CA SER A 112 13.99 13.03 11.95
C SER A 112 13.09 12.91 13.17
N GLY A 113 12.56 11.69 13.40
CA GLY A 113 11.69 11.37 14.53
C GLY A 113 10.25 11.81 14.36
N ASP A 114 9.41 11.31 15.25
CA ASP A 114 7.98 11.59 15.21
C ASP A 114 7.69 13.08 15.42
N GLN A 115 6.71 13.59 14.69
CA GLN A 115 6.32 14.99 14.73
C GLN A 115 4.86 15.12 15.16
N THR A 116 4.57 16.17 15.95
CA THR A 116 3.19 16.56 16.27
C THR A 116 3.01 18.02 15.87
N PHE A 117 2.08 18.27 14.96
CA PHE A 117 1.68 19.60 14.55
C PHE A 117 0.42 19.99 15.33
N ASP A 118 0.60 20.65 16.43
CA ASP A 118 -0.46 21.12 17.33
C ASP A 118 -0.94 22.55 16.99
N ALA A 119 -1.74 23.15 17.87
CA ALA A 119 -2.29 24.48 17.69
C ALA A 119 -1.23 25.59 17.52
N SER A 120 0.03 25.36 17.89
CA SER A 120 1.11 26.33 17.63
C SER A 120 1.46 26.45 16.14
N TYR A 121 1.01 25.50 15.33
CA TYR A 121 1.17 25.47 13.87
C TYR A 121 -0.07 25.91 13.12
N ASP A 122 -1.12 26.37 13.80
CA ASP A 122 -2.36 26.79 13.16
C ASP A 122 -2.15 27.82 12.06
N GLY A 123 -2.72 27.57 10.90
CA GLY A 123 -2.63 28.44 9.73
C GLY A 123 -1.32 28.35 8.95
N GLN A 124 -0.40 27.50 9.36
CA GLN A 124 0.94 27.41 8.71
C GLN A 124 0.91 26.51 7.47
N THR A 125 1.84 26.83 6.57
CA THR A 125 2.19 25.98 5.44
C THR A 125 3.56 25.33 5.71
N ILE A 126 3.56 24.00 5.76
CA ILE A 126 4.75 23.16 5.93
C ILE A 126 5.14 22.65 4.55
N SER A 127 6.32 23.01 4.08
CA SER A 127 6.75 22.69 2.72
C SER A 127 8.15 22.09 2.65
N ASN A 128 8.35 21.27 1.63
CA ASN A 128 9.67 20.72 1.30
C ASN A 128 10.29 19.93 2.46
N LYS A 129 9.49 19.06 3.11
CA LYS A 129 9.95 18.23 4.22
C LYS A 129 9.98 16.77 3.83
N ASP A 130 10.98 16.07 4.32
CA ASP A 130 11.14 14.63 4.27
C ASP A 130 11.06 14.08 5.70
N PHE A 131 9.89 13.55 6.07
CA PHE A 131 9.61 13.10 7.44
C PHE A 131 10.08 11.66 7.66
N HIS A 132 11.14 11.47 8.43
CA HIS A 132 11.64 10.19 8.93
C HIS A 132 11.12 9.94 10.34
N GLY A 133 9.83 9.83 10.51
CA GLY A 133 9.05 9.61 11.71
C GLY A 133 7.56 9.74 11.40
N PHE A 134 6.70 9.29 12.31
CA PHE A 134 5.25 9.38 12.17
C PHE A 134 4.78 10.80 12.45
N VAL A 135 3.81 11.27 11.66
CA VAL A 135 3.31 12.64 11.76
C VAL A 135 1.88 12.62 12.30
N LYS A 136 1.64 13.34 13.42
CA LYS A 136 0.32 13.59 13.99
C LYS A 136 -0.07 15.04 13.85
N VAL A 137 -1.35 15.33 13.57
CA VAL A 137 -1.84 16.69 13.40
C VAL A 137 -3.05 16.91 14.31
N THR A 138 -2.88 17.77 15.31
CA THR A 138 -3.94 18.21 16.23
C THR A 138 -4.28 19.69 16.09
N GLY A 139 -3.43 20.45 15.39
CA GLY A 139 -3.67 21.84 15.00
C GLY A 139 -4.62 21.96 13.82
N SER A 140 -5.01 23.16 13.45
CA SER A 140 -6.00 23.42 12.42
C SER A 140 -5.51 24.38 11.34
N ASN A 141 -6.12 24.30 10.14
CA ASN A 141 -5.76 25.13 8.99
C ASN A 141 -4.28 24.94 8.56
N ILE A 142 -3.74 23.73 8.70
CA ILE A 142 -2.34 23.42 8.34
C ILE A 142 -2.31 22.85 6.93
N THR A 143 -1.37 23.34 6.13
CA THR A 143 -1.15 22.85 4.76
C THR A 143 0.23 22.21 4.67
N PHE A 144 0.31 20.95 4.22
CA PHE A 144 1.53 20.31 3.79
C PHE A 144 1.62 20.34 2.26
N THR A 145 2.78 20.71 1.73
CA THR A 145 2.99 20.75 0.27
C THR A 145 4.43 20.36 -0.09
N ASN A 146 4.56 19.53 -1.12
CA ASN A 146 5.85 18.99 -1.56
C ASN A 146 6.61 18.34 -0.39
N CYS A 147 5.93 17.46 0.34
CA CYS A 147 6.49 16.70 1.45
C CYS A 147 6.49 15.21 1.14
N ILE A 148 7.43 14.47 1.73
CA ILE A 148 7.41 13.02 1.74
C ILE A 148 7.26 12.53 3.19
N PHE A 149 6.41 11.50 3.37
CA PHE A 149 6.13 10.89 4.65
C PHE A 149 6.65 9.46 4.64
N HIS A 150 7.80 9.23 5.26
CA HIS A 150 8.44 7.92 5.32
C HIS A 150 8.13 7.14 6.59
N GLY A 151 7.68 7.82 7.64
CA GLY A 151 7.51 7.19 8.94
C GLY A 151 8.82 6.65 9.51
N GLY A 152 8.71 5.61 10.31
CA GLY A 152 9.81 4.96 10.98
C GLY A 152 9.50 3.49 11.26
N LYS A 153 10.16 2.90 12.25
CA LYS A 153 9.85 1.55 12.71
C LYS A 153 8.62 1.58 13.62
N ALA A 154 7.52 0.98 13.21
CA ALA A 154 6.31 0.90 13.99
C ALA A 154 6.43 -0.14 15.13
N ALA A 155 5.92 0.21 16.31
CA ALA A 155 5.77 -0.69 17.46
C ALA A 155 4.31 -1.15 17.66
N SER A 156 3.36 -0.45 17.06
CA SER A 156 1.91 -0.74 17.05
C SER A 156 1.32 -0.18 15.75
N ASN A 157 0.04 -0.48 15.50
CA ASN A 157 -0.67 0.09 14.36
C ASN A 157 -0.56 1.61 14.37
N THR A 158 -0.21 2.17 13.22
CA THR A 158 0.02 3.59 13.02
C THR A 158 -0.12 3.96 11.54
N ALA A 159 -0.21 5.25 11.26
CA ALA A 159 -0.16 5.79 9.91
C ALA A 159 1.05 6.72 9.73
N LEU A 160 1.52 6.86 8.50
CA LEU A 160 2.58 7.83 8.18
C LEU A 160 2.13 9.26 8.49
N LEU A 161 0.83 9.54 8.27
CA LEU A 161 0.14 10.77 8.68
C LEU A 161 -1.17 10.43 9.38
N ASP A 162 -1.35 10.93 10.59
CA ASP A 162 -2.55 10.75 11.41
C ASP A 162 -3.18 12.10 11.73
N THR A 163 -4.39 12.36 11.20
CA THR A 163 -5.24 13.50 11.52
C THR A 163 -6.51 13.10 12.26
N GLN A 164 -6.72 11.82 12.54
CA GLN A 164 -7.80 11.33 13.41
C GLN A 164 -7.43 11.51 14.88
N VAL A 165 -6.24 11.10 15.27
CA VAL A 165 -5.68 11.18 16.63
C VAL A 165 -6.71 10.73 17.67
N GLU A 166 -6.82 9.43 17.86
CA GLU A 166 -7.78 8.83 18.77
C GLU A 166 -7.65 9.37 20.21
N ASP A 167 -8.79 9.62 20.84
CA ASP A 167 -8.86 9.89 22.27
C ASP A 167 -8.58 8.59 23.06
N SER A 168 -7.55 8.59 23.91
CA SER A 168 -7.24 7.46 24.78
C SER A 168 -8.39 7.06 25.74
N MET A 169 -9.37 7.94 25.93
CA MET A 169 -10.55 7.72 26.78
C MET A 169 -11.76 7.21 26.00
N SER A 170 -11.76 7.36 24.68
CA SER A 170 -12.80 6.89 23.76
C SER A 170 -12.20 6.65 22.39
N PRO A 171 -11.96 5.37 22.01
CA PRO A 171 -11.29 5.04 20.75
C PRO A 171 -12.07 5.45 19.48
N TYR A 172 -13.31 5.93 19.64
CA TYR A 172 -14.13 6.44 18.54
C TYR A 172 -14.30 7.97 18.56
N THR A 173 -13.56 8.65 19.45
CA THR A 173 -13.56 10.11 19.48
C THR A 173 -12.20 10.61 19.02
N HIS A 174 -12.21 11.33 17.92
CA HIS A 174 -11.00 11.89 17.34
C HIS A 174 -10.73 13.29 17.87
N ARG A 175 -9.46 13.59 18.17
CA ARG A 175 -8.98 14.92 18.60
C ARG A 175 -8.05 15.53 17.54
N GLY A 176 -8.10 15.04 16.33
CA GLY A 176 -7.31 15.56 15.23
C GLY A 176 -7.64 17.00 14.88
N GLY A 177 -6.81 17.57 14.06
CA GLY A 177 -6.95 18.92 13.56
C GLY A 177 -8.17 19.09 12.65
N LYS A 178 -8.43 20.35 12.26
CA LYS A 178 -9.50 20.67 11.32
C LYS A 178 -8.93 21.42 10.12
N ASN A 179 -9.54 21.20 8.95
CA ASN A 179 -9.14 21.87 7.71
C ASN A 179 -7.65 21.65 7.38
N ILE A 180 -7.23 20.38 7.38
CA ILE A 180 -5.88 19.98 7.02
C ILE A 180 -5.84 19.78 5.50
N VAL A 181 -4.82 20.30 4.86
CA VAL A 181 -4.59 20.11 3.41
C VAL A 181 -3.22 19.48 3.19
N VAL A 182 -3.19 18.39 2.42
CA VAL A 182 -1.94 17.81 1.92
C VAL A 182 -1.99 17.80 0.41
N LYS A 183 -1.01 18.40 -0.23
CA LYS A 183 -0.98 18.45 -1.69
C LYS A 183 0.42 18.21 -2.25
N ASP A 184 0.43 17.62 -3.44
CA ASP A 184 1.68 17.40 -4.18
C ASP A 184 2.75 16.73 -3.30
N SER A 185 2.36 15.66 -2.59
CA SER A 185 3.18 15.02 -1.55
C SER A 185 3.13 13.50 -1.72
N GLU A 186 4.14 12.82 -1.18
CA GLU A 186 4.31 11.37 -1.31
C GLU A 186 4.27 10.68 0.05
N PHE A 187 3.72 9.46 0.07
CA PHE A 187 3.63 8.62 1.25
C PHE A 187 4.20 7.24 0.91
N VAL A 188 5.34 6.91 1.49
CA VAL A 188 6.00 5.62 1.30
C VAL A 188 6.80 5.23 2.53
N PRO A 189 6.45 4.12 3.22
CA PRO A 189 7.14 3.76 4.45
C PRO A 189 8.60 3.36 4.18
N ILE A 190 9.55 3.95 4.92
CA ILE A 190 10.97 3.58 4.84
C ILE A 190 11.26 2.23 5.49
N ALA A 191 10.41 1.80 6.42
CA ALA A 191 10.48 0.50 7.09
C ALA A 191 9.11 -0.20 7.03
N PRO A 192 8.69 -0.69 5.84
CA PRO A 192 7.38 -1.30 5.67
C PRO A 192 7.13 -2.42 6.67
N SER A 193 5.94 -2.45 7.24
CA SER A 193 5.51 -3.51 8.14
C SER A 193 3.99 -3.65 8.14
N VAL A 194 3.49 -4.77 8.65
CA VAL A 194 2.06 -5.06 8.81
C VAL A 194 1.30 -4.03 9.69
N LEU A 195 2.03 -3.18 10.40
CA LEU A 195 1.49 -2.20 11.34
C LEU A 195 1.39 -0.78 10.75
N ILE A 196 1.76 -0.58 9.47
CA ILE A 196 1.86 0.77 8.90
C ILE A 196 0.85 0.96 7.78
N ASP A 197 -0.08 1.89 8.02
CA ASP A 197 -0.94 2.47 7.00
C ASP A 197 -0.34 3.78 6.46
N GLY A 198 -0.81 4.22 5.30
CA GLY A 198 -0.38 5.51 4.74
C GLY A 198 -0.97 6.69 5.51
N ILE A 199 -2.29 6.81 5.55
CA ILE A 199 -2.97 7.98 6.11
C ILE A 199 -4.18 7.55 6.94
N TRP A 200 -4.29 8.06 8.18
CA TRP A 200 -5.54 8.09 8.93
C TRP A 200 -6.10 9.50 8.87
N GLY A 201 -7.15 9.68 8.06
CA GLY A 201 -7.65 10.98 7.64
C GLY A 201 -9.02 11.34 8.19
N GLU A 202 -9.11 12.45 8.90
CA GLU A 202 -10.33 13.14 9.26
C GLU A 202 -10.16 14.66 9.09
N ASN A 203 -11.20 15.37 8.64
CA ASN A 203 -11.16 16.81 8.36
C ASN A 203 -9.98 17.22 7.44
N ILE A 204 -9.68 16.38 6.45
CA ILE A 204 -8.50 16.48 5.58
C ILE A 204 -8.88 16.55 4.11
N THR A 205 -8.09 17.30 3.36
CA THR A 205 -8.14 17.36 1.90
C THR A 205 -6.80 16.91 1.34
N LEU A 206 -6.82 15.82 0.56
CA LEU A 206 -5.66 15.23 -0.10
C LEU A 206 -5.74 15.51 -1.59
N LEU A 207 -4.75 16.21 -2.15
CA LEU A 207 -4.73 16.64 -3.54
C LEU A 207 -3.43 16.21 -4.22
N ARG A 208 -3.55 15.43 -5.29
CA ARG A 208 -2.39 14.98 -6.08
C ARG A 208 -1.30 14.31 -5.22
N VAL A 209 -1.75 13.54 -4.23
CA VAL A 209 -0.83 12.72 -3.43
C VAL A 209 -0.50 11.41 -4.14
N ASN A 210 0.70 10.89 -3.90
CA ASN A 210 1.16 9.57 -4.32
C ASN A 210 1.33 8.71 -3.06
N VAL A 211 0.56 7.62 -2.95
CA VAL A 211 0.57 6.76 -1.74
C VAL A 211 0.84 5.33 -2.17
N HIS A 212 1.84 4.70 -1.57
CA HIS A 212 2.21 3.34 -1.91
C HIS A 212 3.05 2.65 -0.83
N GLY A 213 3.09 1.32 -0.87
CA GLY A 213 3.97 0.50 -0.01
C GLY A 213 3.50 0.36 1.44
N SER A 214 2.33 0.88 1.80
CA SER A 214 1.66 0.66 3.09
C SER A 214 0.71 -0.54 3.03
N VAL A 215 0.13 -0.93 4.16
CA VAL A 215 -0.93 -1.94 4.21
C VAL A 215 -2.21 -1.36 3.62
N ASP A 216 -2.85 -0.43 4.30
CA ASP A 216 -3.88 0.41 3.69
C ASP A 216 -3.25 1.73 3.24
N ASP A 217 -3.62 2.21 2.05
CA ASP A 217 -3.13 3.52 1.63
C ASP A 217 -3.77 4.62 2.46
N MET A 218 -5.07 4.51 2.75
CA MET A 218 -5.72 5.45 3.67
C MET A 218 -7.00 4.92 4.32
N LYS A 219 -7.22 5.37 5.56
CA LYS A 219 -8.50 5.26 6.27
C LYS A 219 -9.11 6.65 6.40
N LEU A 220 -10.29 6.86 5.81
CA LEU A 220 -10.94 8.16 5.80
C LEU A 220 -12.20 8.17 6.67
N SER A 221 -12.39 9.25 7.44
CA SER A 221 -13.56 9.54 8.24
C SER A 221 -14.14 10.94 7.91
N ASN A 222 -14.81 11.58 8.84
CA ASN A 222 -15.59 12.81 8.61
C ASN A 222 -14.86 13.90 7.82
N ASN A 223 -15.59 14.56 6.91
CA ASN A 223 -15.14 15.75 6.19
C ASN A 223 -13.80 15.55 5.46
N SER A 224 -13.65 14.42 4.83
CA SER A 224 -12.40 14.05 4.14
C SER A 224 -12.59 14.00 2.64
N MET A 225 -11.61 14.48 1.90
CA MET A 225 -11.57 14.40 0.45
C MET A 225 -10.20 13.92 -0.03
N VAL A 226 -10.20 12.95 -0.96
CA VAL A 226 -9.03 12.62 -1.77
C VAL A 226 -9.36 12.84 -3.23
N ARG A 227 -8.51 13.61 -3.93
CA ARG A 227 -8.75 13.98 -5.33
C ARG A 227 -7.47 14.05 -6.14
N ASP A 228 -7.57 13.64 -7.41
CA ASP A 228 -6.49 13.70 -8.39
C ASP A 228 -5.22 12.95 -7.91
N SER A 229 -5.38 11.84 -7.19
CA SER A 229 -4.31 11.16 -6.47
C SER A 229 -4.08 9.75 -7.00
N TYR A 230 -2.87 9.22 -6.79
CA TYR A 230 -2.48 7.88 -7.18
C TYR A 230 -2.21 7.03 -5.93
N LEU A 231 -2.98 5.94 -5.79
CA LEU A 231 -2.98 5.01 -4.66
C LEU A 231 -2.64 3.63 -5.23
N HIS A 232 -1.48 3.05 -4.86
CA HIS A 232 -1.01 1.90 -5.61
C HIS A 232 0.03 1.05 -4.87
N ASP A 233 0.32 -0.14 -5.42
CA ASP A 233 1.41 -1.02 -4.97
C ASP A 233 1.42 -1.22 -3.45
N MET A 234 0.25 -1.59 -2.88
CA MET A 234 0.11 -1.85 -1.46
C MET A 234 0.95 -3.06 -1.02
N GLN A 235 1.40 -3.08 0.23
CA GLN A 235 2.22 -4.14 0.76
C GLN A 235 1.38 -5.23 1.43
N TRP A 236 1.27 -6.39 0.78
CA TRP A 236 0.64 -7.57 1.37
C TRP A 236 1.56 -8.30 2.35
N TYR A 237 0.97 -8.81 3.45
CA TYR A 237 1.62 -9.74 4.39
C TYR A 237 0.72 -10.94 4.63
N ASP A 238 1.31 -12.15 4.61
CA ASP A 238 0.57 -13.42 4.81
C ASP A 238 0.02 -13.58 6.24
N PHE A 239 0.52 -12.81 7.19
CA PHE A 239 0.09 -12.82 8.58
C PHE A 239 -0.09 -11.40 9.11
N ASP A 240 -1.27 -11.14 9.66
CA ASP A 240 -1.58 -9.96 10.45
C ASP A 240 -1.93 -10.40 11.87
N PRO A 241 -1.32 -9.84 12.92
CA PRO A 241 -1.62 -10.20 14.31
C PRO A 241 -3.09 -9.97 14.69
N ASN A 242 -3.84 -9.16 13.95
CA ASN A 242 -5.24 -8.86 14.21
C ASN A 242 -6.21 -9.82 13.49
N THR A 243 -5.85 -10.35 12.32
CA THR A 243 -6.76 -11.12 11.46
C THR A 243 -6.32 -12.55 11.21
N THR A 244 -5.04 -12.89 11.32
CA THR A 244 -4.43 -14.23 11.17
C THR A 244 -4.48 -14.85 9.75
N ASP A 245 -5.21 -14.28 8.82
CA ASP A 245 -5.38 -14.73 7.42
C ASP A 245 -4.74 -13.79 6.39
N GLY A 246 -3.82 -12.95 6.84
CA GLY A 246 -3.14 -11.93 6.05
C GLY A 246 -3.72 -10.55 6.23
N THR A 247 -3.09 -9.57 5.61
CA THR A 247 -3.56 -8.18 5.65
C THR A 247 -4.76 -7.98 4.73
N HIS A 248 -5.71 -7.17 5.15
CA HIS A 248 -6.91 -6.81 4.37
C HIS A 248 -6.72 -5.43 3.75
N ASN A 249 -5.88 -5.36 2.73
CA ASN A 249 -5.42 -4.10 2.14
C ASN A 249 -6.50 -3.40 1.31
N ASP A 250 -6.70 -2.11 1.59
CA ASP A 250 -7.60 -1.22 0.85
C ASP A 250 -6.89 0.07 0.44
N CYS A 251 -7.05 0.54 -0.82
CA CYS A 251 -6.54 1.87 -1.16
C CYS A 251 -7.27 2.95 -0.35
N VAL A 252 -8.59 2.82 -0.20
CA VAL A 252 -9.40 3.69 0.66
C VAL A 252 -10.32 2.85 1.52
N GLN A 253 -10.16 2.89 2.83
CA GLN A 253 -11.03 2.25 3.80
C GLN A 253 -11.89 3.31 4.52
N ILE A 254 -13.21 3.09 4.58
CA ILE A 254 -14.19 3.95 5.26
C ILE A 254 -14.99 3.09 6.22
N LEU A 255 -14.78 3.28 7.52
CA LEU A 255 -15.38 2.47 8.58
C LEU A 255 -16.47 3.22 9.37
N ASP A 256 -16.52 4.54 9.19
CA ASP A 256 -17.50 5.47 9.77
C ASP A 256 -17.40 6.85 9.08
N GLY A 257 -18.10 7.84 9.62
CA GLY A 257 -17.99 9.24 9.22
C GLY A 257 -18.91 9.64 8.08
N THR A 258 -18.93 10.93 7.78
CA THR A 258 -19.81 11.53 6.77
C THR A 258 -19.11 12.64 6.01
N ASN A 259 -19.66 13.03 4.85
CA ASN A 259 -19.07 14.03 3.95
C ASN A 259 -17.70 13.60 3.46
N ILE A 260 -17.61 12.37 2.93
CA ILE A 260 -16.36 11.77 2.43
C ILE A 260 -16.42 11.75 0.91
N GLN A 261 -15.36 12.22 0.27
CA GLN A 261 -15.28 12.37 -1.18
C GLN A 261 -14.02 11.69 -1.72
N VAL A 262 -14.21 10.72 -2.61
CA VAL A 262 -13.13 10.01 -3.34
C VAL A 262 -13.35 10.32 -4.81
N ILE A 263 -12.60 11.30 -5.35
CA ILE A 263 -12.91 11.91 -6.64
C ILE A 263 -11.69 11.88 -7.56
N HIS A 264 -11.86 11.33 -8.76
CA HIS A 264 -10.86 11.42 -9.84
C HIS A 264 -9.47 10.90 -9.42
N ASN A 265 -9.45 9.77 -8.71
CA ASN A 265 -8.21 9.11 -8.31
C ASN A 265 -7.92 7.91 -9.21
N ASN A 266 -6.68 7.48 -9.24
CA ASN A 266 -6.29 6.18 -9.77
C ASN A 266 -5.93 5.27 -8.58
N MET A 267 -6.73 4.23 -8.38
CA MET A 267 -6.60 3.27 -7.28
C MET A 267 -6.26 1.89 -7.86
N ASN A 268 -5.02 1.48 -7.68
CA ASN A 268 -4.45 0.27 -8.26
C ASN A 268 -3.57 -0.48 -7.24
N PRO A 269 -4.16 -1.29 -6.36
CA PRO A 269 -3.40 -2.09 -5.39
C PRO A 269 -2.28 -2.92 -6.01
N ASN A 270 -2.45 -3.27 -7.29
CA ASN A 270 -1.54 -4.14 -8.06
C ASN A 270 -1.37 -5.53 -7.44
N ASP A 271 -2.36 -5.99 -6.68
CA ASP A 271 -2.37 -7.30 -6.04
C ASP A 271 -3.81 -7.84 -5.95
N SER A 272 -4.04 -9.04 -6.47
CA SER A 272 -5.36 -9.72 -6.39
C SER A 272 -5.72 -10.15 -4.97
N ARG A 273 -4.76 -10.22 -4.04
CA ARG A 273 -4.99 -10.51 -2.63
C ARG A 273 -5.46 -9.30 -1.85
N ALA A 274 -5.33 -8.09 -2.40
CA ALA A 274 -5.90 -6.91 -1.80
C ALA A 274 -7.41 -7.10 -1.59
N ASN A 275 -7.94 -6.53 -0.52
CA ASN A 275 -9.37 -6.62 -0.25
C ASN A 275 -10.16 -5.78 -1.26
N SER A 276 -9.81 -4.50 -1.43
CA SER A 276 -10.44 -3.65 -2.44
C SER A 276 -9.65 -2.37 -2.75
N SER A 277 -10.01 -1.69 -3.85
CA SER A 277 -9.62 -0.30 -4.06
C SER A 277 -10.40 0.63 -3.12
N VAL A 278 -11.68 0.37 -2.87
CA VAL A 278 -12.48 1.09 -1.86
C VAL A 278 -13.30 0.11 -1.04
N GLN A 279 -13.10 0.14 0.27
CA GLN A 279 -13.91 -0.58 1.27
C GLN A 279 -14.77 0.42 2.04
N ILE A 280 -16.09 0.19 2.06
CA ILE A 280 -17.02 0.96 2.90
C ILE A 280 -17.77 0.01 3.80
N THR A 281 -17.68 0.26 5.12
CA THR A 281 -18.46 -0.44 6.16
C THR A 281 -19.01 0.54 7.18
N GLN A 282 -19.47 0.05 8.33
CA GLN A 282 -19.90 0.82 9.48
C GLN A 282 -19.34 0.18 10.76
N ASP A 283 -18.08 -0.31 10.71
CA ASP A 283 -17.52 -1.10 11.80
C ASP A 283 -17.22 -0.26 13.05
N PHE A 284 -16.91 1.03 12.89
CA PHE A 284 -16.59 1.92 14.01
C PHE A 284 -17.71 2.92 14.32
N GLY A 285 -18.61 3.15 13.38
CA GLY A 285 -19.71 4.07 13.57
C GLY A 285 -20.60 4.15 12.32
N THR A 286 -21.56 5.07 12.33
CA THR A 286 -22.44 5.29 11.18
C THR A 286 -21.66 5.93 10.04
N THR A 287 -21.73 5.32 8.85
CA THR A 287 -21.25 5.93 7.63
C THR A 287 -22.39 6.72 6.99
N GLY A 288 -22.14 8.01 6.78
CA GLY A 288 -23.08 8.95 6.17
C GLY A 288 -22.84 9.15 4.68
N ILE A 289 -22.78 10.40 4.24
CA ILE A 289 -22.63 10.77 2.82
C ILE A 289 -21.23 10.42 2.33
N VAL A 290 -21.17 9.54 1.31
CA VAL A 290 -19.94 9.19 0.61
C VAL A 290 -20.15 9.33 -0.89
N SER A 291 -19.20 10.00 -1.57
CA SER A 291 -19.19 10.14 -3.03
C SER A 291 -17.95 9.46 -3.61
N LEU A 292 -18.17 8.47 -4.47
CA LEU A 292 -17.14 7.81 -5.28
C LEU A 292 -17.35 8.23 -6.74
N ASP A 293 -16.65 9.27 -7.21
CA ASP A 293 -16.90 9.86 -8.51
C ASP A 293 -15.65 9.92 -9.40
N SER A 294 -15.79 9.58 -10.66
CA SER A 294 -14.78 9.77 -11.71
C SER A 294 -13.44 9.06 -11.45
N ASN A 295 -13.39 8.01 -10.64
CA ASN A 295 -12.16 7.29 -10.32
C ASN A 295 -11.84 6.21 -11.36
N TRP A 296 -10.55 5.89 -11.50
CA TRP A 296 -10.06 4.62 -12.03
C TRP A 296 -9.83 3.67 -10.88
N ALA A 297 -10.38 2.46 -10.96
CA ALA A 297 -10.26 1.44 -9.92
C ALA A 297 -10.07 0.05 -10.53
N ASP A 298 -9.12 -0.72 -10.00
CA ASP A 298 -8.84 -2.07 -10.48
C ASP A 298 -8.35 -2.94 -9.32
N TRP A 299 -8.28 -4.27 -9.51
CA TRP A 299 -7.79 -5.24 -8.54
C TRP A 299 -8.64 -5.41 -7.28
N GLY A 300 -8.13 -6.27 -6.38
CA GLY A 300 -8.77 -6.69 -5.13
C GLY A 300 -9.80 -7.80 -5.35
N GLY A 301 -10.45 -8.22 -4.27
CA GLY A 301 -11.61 -9.10 -4.37
C GLY A 301 -12.75 -8.43 -5.14
N TYR A 302 -13.10 -7.23 -4.75
CA TYR A 302 -13.90 -6.28 -5.53
C TYR A 302 -13.17 -4.95 -5.61
N SER A 303 -13.23 -4.24 -6.76
CA SER A 303 -12.65 -2.89 -6.79
C SER A 303 -13.36 -1.96 -5.82
N PHE A 304 -14.69 -1.96 -5.77
CA PHE A 304 -15.47 -1.29 -4.72
C PHE A 304 -16.28 -2.31 -3.93
N ASN A 305 -16.03 -2.42 -2.63
CA ASN A 305 -16.76 -3.27 -1.71
C ASN A 305 -17.57 -2.39 -0.74
N ILE A 306 -18.87 -2.27 -0.99
CA ILE A 306 -19.78 -1.42 -0.22
C ILE A 306 -20.70 -2.31 0.59
N SER A 307 -20.44 -2.43 1.88
CA SER A 307 -21.20 -3.29 2.78
C SER A 307 -21.74 -2.52 3.98
N GLN A 308 -22.80 -3.06 4.55
CA GLN A 308 -23.24 -2.64 5.87
C GLN A 308 -22.35 -3.22 6.96
N LYS A 309 -22.60 -2.85 8.21
CA LYS A 309 -21.88 -3.33 9.38
C LYS A 309 -21.72 -4.85 9.40
N ARG A 310 -20.52 -5.32 9.74
CA ARG A 310 -20.07 -6.71 9.72
C ARG A 310 -20.93 -7.68 10.57
N ASN A 311 -21.60 -7.18 11.61
CA ASN A 311 -22.34 -7.99 12.59
C ASN A 311 -23.84 -8.11 12.28
N SER A 312 -24.26 -8.02 11.03
CA SER A 312 -25.63 -8.33 10.60
C SER A 312 -26.76 -7.61 11.35
N ASP A 313 -26.49 -6.50 12.02
CA ASP A 313 -27.58 -5.66 12.49
C ASP A 313 -28.17 -4.92 11.27
N LEU A 314 -29.18 -5.56 10.69
CA LEU A 314 -29.89 -5.06 9.50
C LEU A 314 -30.62 -3.73 9.74
N SER A 315 -30.65 -3.23 10.99
CA SER A 315 -31.16 -1.91 11.32
C SER A 315 -30.24 -0.79 10.84
N ASP A 316 -28.93 -1.04 10.73
CA ASP A 316 -27.95 -0.06 10.24
C ASP A 316 -27.82 -0.13 8.70
N THR A 317 -28.79 0.43 8.02
CA THR A 317 -28.75 0.51 6.55
C THR A 317 -27.89 1.67 6.08
N LEU A 318 -26.99 1.38 5.11
CA LEU A 318 -26.19 2.40 4.43
C LEU A 318 -26.95 2.92 3.20
N LYS A 319 -27.39 4.18 3.22
CA LYS A 319 -28.28 4.75 2.17
C LYS A 319 -27.77 6.04 1.52
N THR A 320 -26.53 6.38 1.73
CA THR A 320 -26.02 7.73 1.42
C THR A 320 -24.76 7.71 0.56
N VAL A 321 -24.48 6.56 -0.10
CA VAL A 321 -23.34 6.40 -0.99
C VAL A 321 -23.76 6.58 -2.44
N SER A 322 -22.99 7.37 -3.19
CA SER A 322 -23.09 7.50 -4.65
C SER A 322 -21.85 6.92 -5.33
N VAL A 323 -22.05 6.24 -6.47
CA VAL A 323 -21.01 5.63 -7.31
C VAL A 323 -21.24 6.10 -8.74
N THR A 324 -20.48 7.10 -9.18
CA THR A 324 -20.75 7.75 -10.47
C THR A 324 -19.49 7.95 -11.31
N ASN A 325 -19.63 7.78 -12.63
CA ASN A 325 -18.60 8.09 -13.62
C ASN A 325 -17.26 7.35 -13.44
N ASN A 326 -17.22 6.25 -12.67
CA ASN A 326 -15.98 5.53 -12.43
C ASN A 326 -15.61 4.60 -13.59
N ARG A 327 -14.34 4.36 -13.75
CA ARG A 327 -13.73 3.49 -14.76
C ARG A 327 -13.09 2.30 -14.07
N PHE A 328 -13.55 1.09 -14.38
CA PHE A 328 -13.09 -0.13 -13.72
C PHE A 328 -12.22 -0.98 -14.63
N GLY A 329 -11.09 -1.48 -14.09
CA GLY A 329 -10.28 -2.50 -14.73
C GLY A 329 -10.90 -3.89 -14.63
N ARG A 330 -10.16 -4.92 -15.07
CA ARG A 330 -10.64 -6.30 -15.18
C ARG A 330 -9.97 -7.27 -14.22
N HIS A 331 -9.12 -6.79 -13.31
CA HIS A 331 -8.32 -7.67 -12.45
C HIS A 331 -8.97 -7.96 -11.09
N ALA A 332 -10.12 -7.33 -10.76
CA ALA A 332 -10.86 -7.66 -9.55
C ALA A 332 -11.41 -9.10 -9.62
N GLU A 333 -11.15 -9.92 -8.60
CA GLU A 333 -11.43 -11.35 -8.59
C GLU A 333 -12.93 -11.67 -8.78
N TYR A 334 -13.80 -10.93 -8.08
CA TYR A 334 -15.26 -11.18 -8.09
C TYR A 334 -16.02 -10.11 -8.88
N GLY A 335 -15.39 -9.02 -9.26
CA GLY A 335 -15.99 -7.99 -10.11
C GLY A 335 -15.75 -6.55 -9.65
N PRO A 336 -16.28 -5.57 -10.39
CA PRO A 336 -15.96 -4.17 -10.17
C PRO A 336 -16.59 -3.59 -8.90
N VAL A 337 -17.83 -4.01 -8.56
CA VAL A 337 -18.56 -3.43 -7.43
C VAL A 337 -19.40 -4.48 -6.71
N LYS A 338 -19.26 -4.56 -5.38
CA LYS A 338 -20.16 -5.28 -4.49
C LYS A 338 -21.07 -4.30 -3.76
N ILE A 339 -22.36 -4.64 -3.69
CA ILE A 339 -23.37 -3.90 -2.93
C ILE A 339 -23.97 -4.86 -1.90
N GLY A 340 -23.72 -4.63 -0.62
CA GLY A 340 -24.27 -5.41 0.49
C GLY A 340 -25.79 -5.30 0.58
N THR A 341 -26.44 -6.26 1.21
CA THR A 341 -27.92 -6.37 1.29
C THR A 341 -28.57 -5.14 1.92
N GLY A 342 -27.97 -4.59 2.99
CA GLY A 342 -28.47 -3.40 3.69
C GLY A 342 -28.09 -2.07 3.02
N VAL A 343 -27.39 -2.13 1.88
CA VAL A 343 -26.94 -0.94 1.18
C VAL A 343 -28.00 -0.50 0.15
N THR A 344 -28.25 0.80 0.06
CA THR A 344 -29.01 1.40 -1.03
C THR A 344 -28.22 2.62 -1.52
N LEU A 345 -27.75 2.56 -2.77
CA LEU A 345 -27.00 3.67 -3.36
C LEU A 345 -27.96 4.83 -3.67
N THR A 346 -27.48 6.06 -3.45
CA THR A 346 -28.21 7.29 -3.87
C THR A 346 -28.12 7.51 -5.38
N ALA A 347 -27.01 7.05 -5.98
CA ALA A 347 -26.80 7.05 -7.43
C ALA A 347 -25.85 5.94 -7.84
N PHE A 348 -26.10 5.34 -9.00
CA PHE A 348 -25.17 4.45 -9.71
C PHE A 348 -25.31 4.73 -11.20
N SER A 349 -24.41 5.55 -11.76
CA SER A 349 -24.53 5.97 -13.17
C SER A 349 -23.17 6.35 -13.76
N GLY A 350 -23.04 6.25 -15.07
CA GLY A 350 -21.84 6.65 -15.79
C GLY A 350 -20.62 5.73 -15.56
N ASN A 351 -20.77 4.64 -14.79
CA ASN A 351 -19.70 3.69 -14.53
C ASN A 351 -19.44 2.81 -15.76
N VAL A 352 -18.18 2.67 -16.14
CA VAL A 352 -17.79 1.95 -17.37
C VAL A 352 -16.56 1.07 -17.13
N TRP A 353 -16.39 0.08 -17.99
CA TRP A 353 -15.12 -0.63 -18.13
C TRP A 353 -14.07 0.27 -18.75
N ASP A 354 -12.89 0.37 -18.18
CA ASP A 354 -11.84 1.30 -18.63
C ASP A 354 -11.31 0.97 -20.03
N ASP A 355 -11.23 -0.32 -20.35
CA ASP A 355 -10.72 -0.83 -21.63
C ASP A 355 -11.65 -0.58 -22.83
N SER A 356 -12.96 -0.57 -22.60
CA SER A 356 -13.96 -0.58 -23.69
C SER A 356 -14.93 0.61 -23.64
N GLY A 357 -15.01 1.31 -22.50
CA GLY A 357 -16.03 2.33 -22.28
C GLY A 357 -17.45 1.78 -22.20
N LEU A 358 -17.63 0.45 -22.19
CA LEU A 358 -18.96 -0.15 -22.07
C LEU A 358 -19.51 0.08 -20.66
N PRO A 359 -20.81 0.41 -20.53
CA PRO A 359 -21.43 0.67 -19.24
C PRO A 359 -21.44 -0.57 -18.36
N ILE A 360 -21.26 -0.35 -17.06
CA ILE A 360 -21.43 -1.36 -16.01
C ILE A 360 -22.80 -1.12 -15.39
N PRO A 361 -23.72 -2.11 -15.45
CA PRO A 361 -24.99 -2.01 -14.76
C PRO A 361 -24.77 -2.05 -13.24
N GLN A 362 -25.68 -1.44 -12.48
CA GLN A 362 -25.69 -1.58 -11.04
C GLN A 362 -25.81 -3.07 -10.68
N PRO A 363 -24.87 -3.63 -9.90
CA PRO A 363 -24.99 -5.04 -9.51
C PRO A 363 -26.14 -5.26 -8.54
N ASP A 364 -26.64 -6.50 -8.53
CA ASP A 364 -27.60 -6.93 -7.55
C ASP A 364 -26.99 -6.91 -6.13
N LYS A 365 -27.84 -6.75 -5.12
CA LYS A 365 -27.41 -6.82 -3.72
C LYS A 365 -26.92 -8.21 -3.38
N ASN A 366 -25.76 -8.31 -2.77
CA ASN A 366 -25.13 -9.58 -2.43
C ASN A 366 -24.82 -9.66 -0.93
N ASN A 367 -25.08 -10.80 -0.33
CA ASN A 367 -24.88 -11.09 1.09
C ASN A 367 -23.53 -11.73 1.43
N ASN A 368 -22.71 -12.05 0.44
CA ASN A 368 -21.45 -12.77 0.65
C ASN A 368 -20.33 -11.83 1.04
#